data_77ab46564e4acaa93704cf152bd75c52
#
_entry.id   77ab46564e4acaa93704cf152bd75c52
#
_cell.length_a   1.000
_cell.length_b   1.000
_cell.length_c   1.000
_cell.angle_alpha   90.00
_cell.angle_beta   90.00
_cell.angle_gamma   90.00
#
_symmetry.space_group_name_H-M   'P 1'
#
loop_
_entity.id
_entity.type
_entity.pdbx_description
1 polymer ?
#
loop_
_entity_poly.entity_id
_entity_poly.type
_entity_poly.pdbx_seq_one_letter_code
_entity_poly.pdbx_strand_id
1 'polypeptide(L)'
;MSEPAGVTDRLPEDLDVTAYVGPYAFPNPTRRRGIALVHFAAAAVAVAAWVSTDSGAFIGAAALLTAAGIIHVSAGWRLAVDENEALVTAVRTVGFPVGHASAQLAFRGLRSRPTWRVLLYSADDPPTRRGLVELDAVTGDPLGHFVEENPEDWSELV
;
A
#
# COMPACT_ATOMS: atom_id res chain seq x y z
N MET A 1 -5.27 -29.06 44.84
CA MET A 1 -5.81 -28.65 43.54
C MET A 1 -4.74 -27.76 42.93
N SER A 2 -3.88 -28.33 42.08
CA SER A 2 -2.76 -27.60 41.46
C SER A 2 -3.29 -26.94 40.20
N GLU A 3 -3.15 -25.63 40.13
CA GLU A 3 -3.43 -24.82 38.93
C GLU A 3 -2.57 -25.32 37.76
N PRO A 4 -3.14 -25.55 36.57
CA PRO A 4 -2.32 -25.89 35.41
C PRO A 4 -1.43 -24.70 35.07
N ALA A 5 -0.13 -24.98 34.98
CA ALA A 5 0.87 -24.02 34.51
C ALA A 5 0.39 -23.41 33.17
N GLY A 6 0.24 -22.07 33.15
CA GLY A 6 -0.23 -21.35 31.97
C GLY A 6 0.68 -21.69 30.78
N VAL A 7 0.12 -22.34 29.80
CA VAL A 7 0.74 -22.52 28.48
C VAL A 7 0.85 -21.11 27.89
N THR A 8 2.05 -20.54 27.96
CA THR A 8 2.33 -19.29 27.24
C THR A 8 2.38 -19.66 25.76
N ASP A 9 1.32 -19.33 25.04
CA ASP A 9 1.22 -19.52 23.59
C ASP A 9 2.21 -18.57 22.89
N ARG A 10 3.50 -18.96 22.91
CA ARG A 10 4.57 -18.28 22.18
C ARG A 10 4.92 -19.11 20.98
N LEU A 11 4.88 -18.51 19.81
CA LEU A 11 5.46 -19.09 18.60
C LEU A 11 6.94 -19.47 18.87
N PRO A 12 7.38 -20.65 18.45
CA PRO A 12 8.81 -20.98 18.41
C PRO A 12 9.62 -19.91 17.68
N GLU A 13 10.84 -19.61 18.15
CA GLU A 13 11.66 -18.54 17.58
C GLU A 13 11.98 -18.73 16.09
N ASP A 14 12.03 -19.97 15.62
CA ASP A 14 12.24 -20.33 14.21
C ASP A 14 11.00 -20.08 13.34
N LEU A 15 9.82 -19.92 13.93
CA LEU A 15 8.56 -19.59 13.25
C LEU A 15 8.17 -18.11 13.44
N ASP A 16 8.84 -17.37 14.32
CA ASP A 16 8.60 -15.96 14.55
C ASP A 16 9.32 -15.11 13.47
N VAL A 17 8.68 -14.99 12.31
CA VAL A 17 9.19 -14.14 11.22
C VAL A 17 9.28 -12.66 11.59
N THR A 18 8.55 -12.20 12.61
CA THR A 18 8.60 -10.80 13.05
C THR A 18 9.94 -10.46 13.73
N ALA A 19 10.59 -11.43 14.36
CA ALA A 19 11.90 -11.28 14.96
C ALA A 19 13.01 -10.96 13.91
N TYR A 20 12.82 -11.39 12.66
CA TYR A 20 13.80 -11.24 11.58
C TYR A 20 13.48 -10.11 10.61
N VAL A 21 12.21 -9.81 10.36
CA VAL A 21 11.77 -8.87 9.31
C VAL A 21 11.17 -7.58 9.89
N GLY A 22 10.84 -7.56 11.17
CA GLY A 22 10.13 -6.44 11.80
C GLY A 22 8.68 -6.31 11.29
N PRO A 23 7.97 -5.26 11.73
CA PRO A 23 6.59 -5.01 11.30
C PRO A 23 6.55 -4.73 9.80
N TYR A 24 5.49 -5.20 9.13
CA TYR A 24 5.28 -4.97 7.71
C TYR A 24 5.24 -3.46 7.41
N ALA A 25 6.09 -3.03 6.48
CA ALA A 25 6.15 -1.64 6.03
C ALA A 25 5.51 -1.49 4.66
N PHE A 26 4.42 -0.74 4.58
CA PHE A 26 3.78 -0.43 3.31
C PHE A 26 4.67 0.41 2.39
N PRO A 27 4.58 0.24 1.06
CA PRO A 27 5.32 1.04 0.10
C PRO A 27 5.06 2.53 0.28
N ASN A 28 6.13 3.34 0.36
CA ASN A 28 6.01 4.78 0.48
C ASN A 28 6.15 5.47 -0.90
N PRO A 29 5.05 5.95 -1.49
CA PRO A 29 5.08 6.58 -2.82
C PRO A 29 5.90 7.87 -2.87
N THR A 30 6.11 8.55 -1.73
CA THR A 30 6.86 9.83 -1.69
C THR A 30 8.33 9.66 -2.06
N ARG A 31 8.89 8.44 -1.96
CA ARG A 31 10.26 8.14 -2.41
C ARG A 31 10.49 8.47 -3.89
N ARG A 32 9.44 8.43 -4.71
CA ARG A 32 9.50 8.82 -6.13
C ARG A 32 9.93 10.27 -6.32
N ARG A 33 9.67 11.17 -5.37
CA ARG A 33 10.12 12.56 -5.43
C ARG A 33 11.65 12.67 -5.33
N GLY A 34 12.29 11.84 -4.50
CA GLY A 34 13.75 11.76 -4.46
C GLY A 34 14.34 11.27 -5.79
N ILE A 35 13.72 10.25 -6.38
CA ILE A 35 14.11 9.76 -7.72
C ILE A 35 13.96 10.86 -8.77
N ALA A 36 12.89 11.65 -8.73
CA ALA A 36 12.69 12.77 -9.63
C ALA A 36 13.81 13.81 -9.53
N LEU A 37 14.25 14.14 -8.30
CA LEU A 37 15.37 15.08 -8.10
C LEU A 37 16.66 14.58 -8.76
N VAL A 38 16.95 13.27 -8.68
CA VAL A 38 18.10 12.67 -9.35
C VAL A 38 17.99 12.83 -10.87
N HIS A 39 16.81 12.60 -11.45
CA HIS A 39 16.58 12.78 -12.88
C HIS A 39 16.76 14.24 -13.30
N PHE A 40 16.25 15.20 -12.55
CA PHE A 40 16.42 16.62 -12.86
C PHE A 40 17.86 17.07 -12.72
N ALA A 41 18.59 16.59 -11.72
CA ALA A 41 20.02 16.88 -11.58
C ALA A 41 20.81 16.30 -12.77
N ALA A 42 20.54 15.06 -13.18
CA ALA A 42 21.16 14.46 -14.36
C ALA A 42 20.80 15.21 -15.66
N ALA A 43 19.55 15.68 -15.79
CA ALA A 43 19.13 16.50 -16.92
C ALA A 43 19.93 17.82 -16.97
N ALA A 44 20.13 18.48 -15.83
CA ALA A 44 20.94 19.72 -15.76
C ALA A 44 22.40 19.46 -16.17
N VAL A 45 23.00 18.34 -15.76
CA VAL A 45 24.36 17.94 -16.21
C VAL A 45 24.38 17.70 -17.71
N ALA A 46 23.36 17.04 -18.28
CA ALA A 46 23.28 16.81 -19.71
C ALA A 46 23.15 18.14 -20.51
N VAL A 47 22.39 19.12 -19.99
CA VAL A 47 22.32 20.47 -20.60
C VAL A 47 23.68 21.16 -20.55
N ALA A 48 24.41 21.09 -19.45
CA ALA A 48 25.76 21.65 -19.34
C ALA A 48 26.75 20.99 -20.33
N ALA A 49 26.66 19.66 -20.50
CA ALA A 49 27.45 18.93 -21.48
C ALA A 49 27.10 19.34 -22.92
N TRP A 50 25.83 19.54 -23.23
CA TRP A 50 25.39 20.09 -24.54
C TRP A 50 26.00 21.45 -24.81
N VAL A 51 25.91 22.38 -23.88
CA VAL A 51 26.52 23.73 -24.02
C VAL A 51 28.02 23.66 -24.26
N SER A 52 28.72 22.68 -23.65
CA SER A 52 30.17 22.54 -23.77
C SER A 52 30.63 21.84 -25.04
N THR A 53 29.82 20.94 -25.61
CA THR A 53 30.20 20.07 -26.75
C THR A 53 29.42 20.32 -28.02
N ASP A 54 28.35 21.10 -27.96
CA ASP A 54 27.35 21.34 -29.03
C ASP A 54 26.77 20.04 -29.63
N SER A 55 26.82 18.95 -28.88
CA SER A 55 26.31 17.64 -29.30
C SER A 55 24.80 17.51 -29.01
N GLY A 56 24.00 17.38 -30.06
CA GLY A 56 22.53 17.19 -29.96
C GLY A 56 22.11 15.98 -29.17
N ALA A 57 22.99 14.98 -28.99
CA ALA A 57 22.72 13.81 -28.16
C ALA A 57 22.45 14.17 -26.68
N PHE A 58 23.17 15.16 -26.13
CA PHE A 58 22.98 15.58 -24.73
C PHE A 58 21.67 16.34 -24.52
N ILE A 59 21.18 17.12 -25.46
CA ILE A 59 19.89 17.80 -25.33
C ILE A 59 18.75 16.77 -25.42
N GLY A 60 18.89 15.71 -26.25
CA GLY A 60 17.98 14.59 -26.30
C GLY A 60 17.93 13.82 -24.96
N ALA A 61 19.09 13.56 -24.38
CA ALA A 61 19.20 12.92 -23.05
C ALA A 61 18.54 13.78 -21.95
N ALA A 62 18.79 15.11 -21.96
CA ALA A 62 18.19 16.03 -21.00
C ALA A 62 16.66 16.03 -21.10
N ALA A 63 16.10 16.01 -22.30
CA ALA A 63 14.66 15.94 -22.52
C ALA A 63 14.05 14.66 -21.96
N LEU A 64 14.67 13.49 -22.20
CA LEU A 64 14.22 12.20 -21.68
C LEU A 64 14.29 12.14 -20.16
N LEU A 65 15.39 12.61 -19.57
CA LEU A 65 15.56 12.67 -18.10
C LEU A 65 14.53 13.60 -17.46
N THR A 66 14.27 14.75 -18.07
CA THR A 66 13.24 15.68 -17.61
C THR A 66 11.85 15.04 -17.64
N ALA A 67 11.51 14.36 -18.74
CA ALA A 67 10.24 13.65 -18.86
C ALA A 67 10.09 12.55 -17.77
N ALA A 68 11.15 11.78 -17.53
CA ALA A 68 11.19 10.78 -16.46
C ALA A 68 11.01 11.44 -15.08
N GLY A 69 11.69 12.53 -14.80
CA GLY A 69 11.54 13.32 -13.58
C GLY A 69 10.09 13.79 -13.37
N ILE A 70 9.43 14.31 -14.40
CA ILE A 70 8.02 14.73 -14.35
C ILE A 70 7.10 13.54 -14.03
N ILE A 71 7.31 12.37 -14.63
CA ILE A 71 6.54 11.17 -14.34
C ILE A 71 6.70 10.79 -12.85
N HIS A 72 7.92 10.78 -12.33
CA HIS A 72 8.18 10.45 -10.94
C HIS A 72 7.57 11.46 -9.96
N VAL A 73 7.64 12.78 -10.23
CA VAL A 73 6.98 13.79 -9.39
C VAL A 73 5.47 13.59 -9.41
N SER A 74 4.89 13.37 -10.60
CA SER A 74 3.43 13.23 -10.76
C SER A 74 2.86 12.00 -10.07
N ALA A 75 3.69 10.97 -9.85
CA ALA A 75 3.35 9.72 -9.15
C ALA A 75 3.87 9.66 -7.69
N GLY A 76 4.48 10.75 -7.22
CA GLY A 76 5.03 10.88 -5.86
C GLY A 76 3.99 11.34 -4.84
N TRP A 77 2.90 10.58 -4.68
CA TRP A 77 1.80 10.90 -3.77
C TRP A 77 2.21 10.90 -2.31
N ARG A 78 1.55 11.74 -1.51
CA ARG A 78 1.59 11.64 -0.04
C ARG A 78 0.33 10.93 0.42
N LEU A 79 0.49 9.94 1.28
CA LEU A 79 -0.64 9.30 1.96
C LEU A 79 -1.12 10.28 3.04
N ALA A 80 -2.42 10.59 3.06
CA ALA A 80 -3.05 11.32 4.15
C ALA A 80 -3.71 10.36 5.14
N VAL A 81 -4.01 9.13 4.69
CA VAL A 81 -4.64 8.07 5.49
C VAL A 81 -3.67 6.92 5.63
N ASP A 82 -3.38 6.54 6.86
CA ASP A 82 -2.59 5.37 7.18
C ASP A 82 -3.45 4.08 7.18
N GLU A 83 -2.83 2.95 7.46
CA GLU A 83 -3.48 1.65 7.51
C GLU A 83 -4.60 1.60 8.56
N ASN A 84 -4.34 2.12 9.77
CA ASN A 84 -5.29 2.07 10.87
C ASN A 84 -6.53 2.91 10.57
N GLU A 85 -6.34 4.10 10.04
CA GLU A 85 -7.43 4.99 9.62
C GLU A 85 -8.26 4.36 8.50
N ALA A 86 -7.59 3.68 7.55
CA ALA A 86 -8.25 2.96 6.47
C ALA A 86 -9.09 1.79 7.02
N LEU A 87 -8.56 1.00 7.95
CA LEU A 87 -9.28 -0.08 8.62
C LEU A 87 -10.51 0.44 9.36
N VAL A 88 -10.36 1.49 10.17
CA VAL A 88 -11.47 2.09 10.92
C VAL A 88 -12.57 2.60 9.98
N THR A 89 -12.19 3.25 8.90
CA THR A 89 -13.16 3.77 7.91
C THR A 89 -13.88 2.63 7.21
N ALA A 90 -13.15 1.57 6.82
CA ALA A 90 -13.73 0.41 6.17
C ALA A 90 -14.72 -0.33 7.08
N VAL A 91 -14.40 -0.53 8.37
CA VAL A 91 -15.30 -1.14 9.35
C VAL A 91 -16.60 -0.37 9.49
N ARG A 92 -16.54 0.97 9.47
CA ARG A 92 -17.74 1.82 9.52
C ARG A 92 -18.58 1.76 8.25
N THR A 93 -17.93 1.49 7.12
CA THR A 93 -18.57 1.51 5.79
C THR A 93 -19.27 0.20 5.45
N VAL A 94 -18.75 -0.93 5.92
CA VAL A 94 -19.18 -2.27 5.46
C VAL A 94 -20.58 -2.68 5.94
N GLY A 95 -21.06 -2.13 7.05
CA GLY A 95 -22.45 -2.30 7.54
C GLY A 95 -22.77 -3.64 8.22
N PHE A 96 -21.73 -4.41 8.62
CA PHE A 96 -21.89 -5.62 9.46
C PHE A 96 -20.81 -5.66 10.56
N PRO A 97 -21.02 -6.40 11.66
CA PRO A 97 -20.01 -6.63 12.67
C PRO A 97 -18.79 -7.36 12.08
N VAL A 98 -17.58 -6.79 12.25
CA VAL A 98 -16.35 -7.31 11.67
C VAL A 98 -15.57 -8.12 12.69
N GLY A 99 -15.23 -9.36 12.36
CA GLY A 99 -14.38 -10.24 13.15
C GLY A 99 -12.91 -10.03 12.86
N HIS A 100 -12.55 -10.02 11.59
CA HIS A 100 -11.19 -9.69 11.17
C HIS A 100 -11.19 -8.93 9.84
N ALA A 101 -10.10 -8.18 9.63
CA ALA A 101 -9.90 -7.39 8.43
C ALA A 101 -8.42 -7.36 8.06
N SER A 102 -8.15 -7.20 6.77
CA SER A 102 -6.79 -6.98 6.25
C SER A 102 -6.77 -5.80 5.29
N ALA A 103 -5.71 -5.00 5.37
CA ALA A 103 -5.53 -3.85 4.50
C ALA A 103 -4.36 -4.09 3.53
N GLN A 104 -4.54 -3.67 2.29
CA GLN A 104 -3.53 -3.71 1.25
C GLN A 104 -3.44 -2.36 0.55
N LEU A 105 -2.22 -1.86 0.36
CA LEU A 105 -2.00 -0.68 -0.45
C LEU A 105 -1.87 -1.09 -1.92
N ALA A 106 -2.80 -0.64 -2.74
CA ALA A 106 -2.83 -0.82 -4.19
C ALA A 106 -2.56 0.51 -4.91
N PHE A 107 -2.35 0.45 -6.21
CA PHE A 107 -2.09 1.64 -7.04
C PHE A 107 -3.00 1.64 -8.25
N ARG A 108 -3.55 2.83 -8.60
CA ARG A 108 -4.55 2.98 -9.65
C ARG A 108 -4.18 4.05 -10.67
N GLY A 109 -4.46 3.76 -11.95
CA GLY A 109 -4.26 4.68 -13.06
C GLY A 109 -2.79 4.96 -13.43
N LEU A 110 -2.59 5.75 -14.49
CA LEU A 110 -1.26 6.06 -15.07
C LEU A 110 -0.32 6.76 -14.09
N ARG A 111 -0.87 7.53 -13.14
CA ARG A 111 -0.08 8.22 -12.10
C ARG A 111 0.11 7.39 -10.85
N SER A 112 -0.22 6.10 -10.86
CA SER A 112 -0.09 5.18 -9.73
C SER A 112 -0.65 5.81 -8.43
N ARG A 113 -1.91 6.28 -8.46
CA ARG A 113 -2.55 6.87 -7.29
C ARG A 113 -2.79 5.78 -6.24
N PRO A 114 -2.29 5.93 -5.01
CA PRO A 114 -2.43 4.93 -3.98
C PRO A 114 -3.87 4.82 -3.49
N THR A 115 -4.30 3.58 -3.25
CA THR A 115 -5.65 3.24 -2.82
C THR A 115 -5.56 2.13 -1.78
N TRP A 116 -6.20 2.29 -0.65
CA TRP A 116 -6.37 1.23 0.32
C TRP A 116 -7.48 0.28 -0.14
N ARG A 117 -7.17 -1.00 -0.15
CA ARG A 117 -8.13 -2.10 -0.31
C ARG A 117 -8.21 -2.83 1.01
N VAL A 118 -9.38 -2.80 1.62
CA VAL A 118 -9.62 -3.45 2.91
C VAL A 118 -10.61 -4.58 2.70
N LEU A 119 -10.16 -5.81 2.96
CA LEU A 119 -10.99 -7.00 2.97
C LEU A 119 -11.44 -7.24 4.41
N LEU A 120 -12.74 -7.45 4.60
CA LEU A 120 -13.36 -7.61 5.91
C LEU A 120 -14.22 -8.88 5.91
N TYR A 121 -14.18 -9.60 7.03
CA TYR A 121 -15.03 -10.77 7.28
C TYR A 121 -15.91 -10.51 8.50
N SER A 122 -17.13 -11.04 8.45
CA SER A 122 -18.08 -10.91 9.56
C SER A 122 -17.57 -11.60 10.83
N ALA A 123 -18.11 -11.17 11.98
CA ALA A 123 -17.74 -11.68 13.28
C ALA A 123 -18.38 -13.05 13.61
N ASP A 124 -19.14 -13.60 12.68
CA ASP A 124 -19.73 -14.94 12.83
C ASP A 124 -18.62 -16.00 12.80
N ASP A 125 -18.88 -17.15 13.39
CA ASP A 125 -17.99 -18.32 13.36
C ASP A 125 -18.76 -19.55 12.84
N PRO A 126 -18.47 -19.99 11.60
CA PRO A 126 -17.58 -19.37 10.59
C PRO A 126 -18.15 -18.06 10.00
N PRO A 127 -17.29 -17.19 9.42
CA PRO A 127 -17.72 -15.95 8.83
C PRO A 127 -18.73 -16.13 7.68
N THR A 128 -19.91 -15.53 7.81
CA THR A 128 -21.00 -15.68 6.81
C THR A 128 -20.96 -14.64 5.71
N ARG A 129 -20.31 -13.49 5.94
CA ARG A 129 -20.21 -12.39 4.99
C ARG A 129 -18.77 -11.92 4.84
N ARG A 130 -18.45 -11.47 3.63
CA ARG A 130 -17.22 -10.73 3.38
C ARG A 130 -17.52 -9.40 2.70
N GLY A 131 -16.66 -8.41 2.93
CA GLY A 131 -16.75 -7.10 2.31
C GLY A 131 -15.39 -6.65 1.79
N LEU A 132 -15.40 -5.89 0.71
CA LEU A 132 -14.25 -5.17 0.20
C LEU A 132 -14.58 -3.69 0.20
N VAL A 133 -13.74 -2.88 0.83
CA VAL A 133 -13.86 -1.42 0.83
C VAL A 133 -12.60 -0.85 0.18
N GLU A 134 -12.79 0.04 -0.79
CA GLU A 134 -11.71 0.79 -1.43
C GLU A 134 -11.75 2.25 -0.97
N LEU A 135 -10.61 2.76 -0.52
CA LEU A 135 -10.45 4.13 -0.06
C LEU A 135 -9.30 4.81 -0.80
N ASP A 136 -9.47 6.07 -1.17
CA ASP A 136 -8.37 6.88 -1.68
C ASP A 136 -7.37 7.16 -0.57
N ALA A 137 -6.16 6.65 -0.69
CA ALA A 137 -5.14 6.82 0.36
C ALA A 137 -4.58 8.26 0.47
N VAL A 138 -4.91 9.13 -0.49
CA VAL A 138 -4.47 10.53 -0.53
C VAL A 138 -5.49 11.47 0.10
N THR A 139 -6.79 11.17 -0.02
CA THR A 139 -7.87 12.02 0.51
C THR A 139 -8.66 11.38 1.63
N GLY A 140 -8.64 10.05 1.75
CA GLY A 140 -9.45 9.29 2.70
C GLY A 140 -10.87 8.98 2.21
N ASP A 141 -11.23 9.46 1.02
CA ASP A 141 -12.58 9.28 0.50
C ASP A 141 -12.84 7.81 0.15
N PRO A 142 -14.02 7.27 0.50
CA PRO A 142 -14.48 5.99 -0.03
C PRO A 142 -14.64 6.05 -1.55
N LEU A 143 -14.04 5.11 -2.25
CA LEU A 143 -14.13 4.97 -3.71
C LEU A 143 -15.23 3.98 -4.11
N GLY A 144 -15.50 3.02 -3.24
CA GLY A 144 -16.52 2.01 -3.42
C GLY A 144 -16.44 0.95 -2.32
N HIS A 145 -17.52 0.22 -2.17
CA HIS A 145 -17.54 -0.97 -1.33
C HIS A 145 -18.42 -2.03 -1.97
N PHE A 146 -18.13 -3.27 -1.64
CA PHE A 146 -18.85 -4.44 -2.07
C PHE A 146 -19.01 -5.37 -0.88
N VAL A 147 -20.20 -5.96 -0.72
CA VAL A 147 -20.52 -6.93 0.33
C VAL A 147 -21.22 -8.10 -0.32
N GLU A 148 -20.81 -9.30 0.02
CA GLU A 148 -21.41 -10.55 -0.45
C GLU A 148 -21.46 -11.59 0.67
N GLU A 149 -22.21 -12.66 0.45
CA GLU A 149 -22.09 -13.87 1.26
C GLU A 149 -20.70 -14.48 1.06
N ASN A 150 -20.11 -14.97 2.16
CA ASN A 150 -18.78 -15.56 2.07
C ASN A 150 -18.83 -16.84 1.24
N PRO A 151 -18.16 -16.88 0.07
CA PRO A 151 -18.17 -18.07 -0.80
C PRO A 151 -17.24 -19.18 -0.33
N GLU A 152 -16.46 -18.95 0.75
CA GLU A 152 -15.53 -19.93 1.27
C GLU A 152 -16.30 -21.03 2.02
N ASP A 153 -16.05 -22.27 1.65
CA ASP A 153 -16.62 -23.43 2.32
C ASP A 153 -15.73 -23.81 3.52
N TRP A 154 -16.22 -23.54 4.72
CA TRP A 154 -15.52 -23.84 5.96
C TRP A 154 -15.87 -25.23 6.54
N SER A 155 -16.73 -26.00 5.84
CA SER A 155 -17.20 -27.29 6.34
C SER A 155 -16.09 -28.34 6.47
N GLU A 156 -14.98 -28.18 5.76
CA GLU A 156 -13.81 -29.07 5.84
C GLU A 156 -12.85 -28.75 7.01
N LEU A 157 -13.06 -27.62 7.70
CA LEU A 157 -12.17 -27.13 8.77
C LEU A 157 -12.76 -27.28 10.16
N VAL A 158 -13.96 -27.82 10.29
CA VAL A 158 -14.67 -28.04 11.56
C VAL A 158 -14.66 -29.52 11.97
#